data_e3fbcebec5e4f29592ab427ad7ccccb1
#
_entry.id   e3fbcebec5e4f29592ab427ad7ccccb1
#
_cell.length_a   1.000
_cell.length_b   1.000
_cell.length_c   1.000
_cell.angle_alpha   90.00
_cell.angle_beta   90.00
_cell.angle_gamma   90.00
#
_symmetry.space_group_name_H-M   'P 1'
#
loop_
_entity.id
_entity.type
_entity.pdbx_description
1 polymer ?
#
loop_
_entity_poly.entity_id
_entity_poly.type
_entity_poly.pdbx_seq_one_letter_code
_entity_poly.pdbx_strand_id
1 'polypeptide(L)'
;MGVRDELKTMSQGFRWGRRPMVPRSAEPHTPPREDPVFPTDWARTGAGTAARLVILNVGLGPLLRSQVALRVFGLEHLLAIDDGVIFFSNHSSHLDATILMTALPERWQEKTAVGAARDYFFDVWWRASFTALAYGAFPIDRSRGGRHVVTKARELLDDGWSLVVFPEGTRSPDGHTKRFRHGTARLCIEAGVGAVPVGIRGAYQAMPKGRWWPRSGRPPVRVRIGAPLFPAEGETHQAFTGRMTQAVAELLDEDRTTWWESLQRAERGETPPPYGPSGPEWRKRWEGSRPIERRGSRKTWE
;
A
#
# COMPACT_ATOMS: atom_id res chain seq x y z
N MET A 1 28.34 -18.80 -2.11
CA MET A 1 29.51 -19.34 -2.84
C MET A 1 29.92 -20.60 -2.11
N GLY A 2 29.88 -21.73 -2.79
CA GLY A 2 30.17 -23.02 -2.15
C GLY A 2 31.66 -23.38 -2.26
N VAL A 3 32.16 -24.14 -1.32
CA VAL A 3 33.57 -24.65 -1.26
C VAL A 3 34.04 -25.26 -2.60
N ARG A 4 33.11 -25.80 -3.40
CA ARG A 4 33.37 -26.29 -4.77
C ARG A 4 33.78 -25.20 -5.76
N ASP A 5 33.20 -23.99 -5.64
CA ASP A 5 33.53 -22.87 -6.52
C ASP A 5 34.88 -22.27 -6.17
N GLU A 6 35.26 -22.26 -4.89
CA GLU A 6 36.57 -21.84 -4.44
C GLU A 6 37.67 -22.81 -4.87
N LEU A 7 37.43 -24.12 -4.74
CA LEU A 7 38.34 -25.14 -5.22
C LEU A 7 38.57 -25.12 -6.74
N LYS A 8 37.50 -24.81 -7.51
CA LYS A 8 37.58 -24.66 -8.96
C LYS A 8 38.38 -23.43 -9.35
N THR A 9 38.26 -22.35 -8.58
CA THR A 9 39.04 -21.10 -8.78
C THR A 9 40.51 -21.31 -8.43
N MET A 10 40.80 -22.08 -7.40
CA MET A 10 42.16 -22.44 -7.01
C MET A 10 42.83 -23.39 -8.01
N SER A 11 42.10 -24.34 -8.60
CA SER A 11 42.63 -25.31 -9.59
C SER A 11 42.90 -24.67 -10.96
N GLN A 12 42.33 -23.52 -11.26
CA GLN A 12 42.51 -22.81 -12.55
C GLN A 12 43.72 -21.85 -12.55
N GLY A 13 44.55 -21.84 -11.55
CA GLY A 13 45.72 -21.00 -11.45
C GLY A 13 45.40 -19.51 -11.47
N PHE A 14 45.92 -18.79 -10.53
CA PHE A 14 45.63 -17.38 -10.19
C PHE A 14 45.73 -16.35 -11.36
N ARG A 15 46.19 -16.76 -12.52
CA ARG A 15 46.42 -15.86 -13.68
C ARG A 15 45.60 -16.18 -14.93
N TRP A 16 45.05 -17.37 -15.10
CA TRP A 16 44.48 -17.80 -16.37
C TRP A 16 42.94 -17.80 -16.40
N GLY A 17 42.29 -17.60 -15.24
CA GLY A 17 40.82 -17.61 -15.13
C GLY A 17 40.18 -16.23 -14.88
N ARG A 18 40.95 -15.17 -14.81
CA ARG A 18 40.38 -13.83 -14.71
C ARG A 18 39.84 -13.44 -16.08
N ARG A 19 38.52 -13.37 -16.21
CA ARG A 19 37.90 -12.63 -17.34
C ARG A 19 38.53 -11.25 -17.37
N PRO A 20 38.98 -10.77 -18.55
CA PRO A 20 39.48 -9.41 -18.66
C PRO A 20 38.45 -8.49 -18.01
N MET A 21 38.88 -7.56 -17.15
CA MET A 21 38.00 -6.56 -16.59
C MET A 21 37.57 -5.64 -17.74
N VAL A 22 36.46 -5.95 -18.32
CA VAL A 22 35.81 -5.08 -19.31
C VAL A 22 35.23 -3.92 -18.52
N PRO A 23 35.60 -2.66 -18.82
CA PRO A 23 34.96 -1.50 -18.22
C PRO A 23 33.45 -1.59 -18.43
N ARG A 24 32.65 -1.20 -17.42
CA ARG A 24 31.18 -1.20 -17.54
C ARG A 24 30.65 -0.51 -18.78
N SER A 25 31.40 0.50 -19.28
CA SER A 25 31.08 1.22 -20.53
C SER A 25 31.31 0.39 -21.80
N ALA A 26 32.06 -0.70 -21.72
CA ALA A 26 32.36 -1.61 -22.83
C ALA A 26 31.63 -2.96 -22.69
N GLU A 27 30.85 -3.16 -21.63
CA GLU A 27 29.93 -4.30 -21.57
C GLU A 27 28.86 -4.16 -22.64
N PRO A 28 28.58 -5.19 -23.45
CA PRO A 28 27.48 -5.13 -24.39
C PRO A 28 26.19 -4.74 -23.66
N HIS A 29 25.52 -3.71 -24.13
CA HIS A 29 24.23 -3.31 -23.59
C HIS A 29 23.24 -4.48 -23.78
N THR A 30 23.07 -5.25 -22.74
CA THR A 30 21.99 -6.24 -22.71
C THR A 30 20.71 -5.45 -22.42
N PRO A 31 19.80 -5.33 -23.39
CA PRO A 31 18.54 -4.63 -23.15
C PRO A 31 17.87 -5.27 -21.92
N PRO A 32 17.27 -4.48 -21.04
CA PRO A 32 16.54 -5.01 -19.91
C PRO A 32 15.56 -6.07 -20.42
N ARG A 33 15.62 -7.28 -19.85
CA ARG A 33 14.69 -8.34 -20.21
C ARG A 33 13.29 -7.80 -20.01
N GLU A 34 12.50 -7.75 -21.07
CA GLU A 34 11.11 -7.34 -20.94
C GLU A 34 10.40 -8.41 -20.11
N ASP A 35 10.00 -8.00 -18.91
CA ASP A 35 9.22 -8.90 -18.07
C ASP A 35 7.90 -9.23 -18.77
N PRO A 36 7.41 -10.46 -18.68
CA PRO A 36 6.17 -10.84 -19.32
C PRO A 36 5.02 -9.93 -18.86
N VAL A 37 4.25 -9.42 -19.81
CA VAL A 37 3.05 -8.63 -19.54
C VAL A 37 1.88 -9.59 -19.45
N PHE A 38 1.38 -9.81 -18.25
CA PHE A 38 0.16 -10.60 -18.05
C PHE A 38 -1.05 -9.67 -18.16
N PRO A 39 -2.01 -9.94 -19.09
CA PRO A 39 -3.22 -9.16 -19.22
C PRO A 39 -4.07 -9.30 -17.93
N THR A 40 -4.60 -8.19 -17.44
CA THR A 40 -5.40 -8.14 -16.21
C THR A 40 -6.83 -7.67 -16.44
N ASP A 41 -7.16 -7.21 -17.64
CA ASP A 41 -8.46 -6.58 -17.95
C ASP A 41 -9.63 -7.56 -17.79
N TRP A 42 -9.42 -8.84 -18.07
CA TRP A 42 -10.40 -9.91 -17.85
C TRP A 42 -10.93 -9.99 -16.43
N ALA A 43 -10.10 -9.62 -15.43
CA ALA A 43 -10.48 -9.66 -14.03
C ALA A 43 -11.44 -8.51 -13.63
N ARG A 44 -11.65 -7.54 -14.52
CA ARG A 44 -12.54 -6.39 -14.34
C ARG A 44 -13.82 -6.50 -15.16
N THR A 45 -14.06 -7.60 -15.83
CA THR A 45 -15.34 -7.94 -16.44
C THR A 45 -16.40 -8.25 -15.37
N GLY A 46 -17.68 -8.29 -15.74
CA GLY A 46 -18.76 -8.64 -14.80
C GLY A 46 -18.53 -9.99 -14.09
N ALA A 47 -18.08 -11.02 -14.83
CA ALA A 47 -17.75 -12.33 -14.25
C ALA A 47 -16.56 -12.24 -13.29
N GLY A 48 -15.52 -11.49 -13.65
CA GLY A 48 -14.35 -11.24 -12.78
C GLY A 48 -14.74 -10.48 -11.49
N THR A 49 -15.63 -9.51 -11.60
CA THR A 49 -16.15 -8.76 -10.45
C THR A 49 -16.98 -9.66 -9.52
N ALA A 50 -17.89 -10.47 -10.06
CA ALA A 50 -18.66 -11.43 -9.25
C ALA A 50 -17.75 -12.43 -8.52
N ALA A 51 -16.75 -12.98 -9.21
CA ALA A 51 -15.76 -13.87 -8.59
C ALA A 51 -14.95 -13.16 -7.49
N ARG A 52 -14.56 -11.88 -7.70
CA ARG A 52 -13.89 -11.05 -6.69
C ARG A 52 -14.74 -10.88 -5.44
N LEU A 53 -16.02 -10.55 -5.57
CA LEU A 53 -16.92 -10.39 -4.42
C LEU A 53 -17.00 -11.68 -3.61
N VAL A 54 -17.10 -12.84 -4.25
CA VAL A 54 -17.05 -14.14 -3.57
C VAL A 54 -15.70 -14.33 -2.85
N ILE A 55 -14.59 -14.09 -3.54
CA ILE A 55 -13.24 -14.21 -2.94
C ILE A 55 -13.09 -13.30 -1.73
N LEU A 56 -13.53 -12.04 -1.83
CA LEU A 56 -13.40 -11.07 -0.73
C LEU A 56 -14.35 -11.38 0.42
N ASN A 57 -15.61 -11.69 0.16
CA ASN A 57 -16.63 -11.77 1.20
C ASN A 57 -16.80 -13.18 1.80
N VAL A 58 -16.52 -14.24 1.03
CA VAL A 58 -16.62 -15.63 1.49
C VAL A 58 -15.25 -16.23 1.83
N GLY A 59 -14.18 -15.79 1.16
CA GLY A 59 -12.83 -16.30 1.36
C GLY A 59 -11.96 -15.39 2.23
N LEU A 60 -11.36 -14.37 1.61
CA LEU A 60 -10.34 -13.53 2.25
C LEU A 60 -10.85 -12.73 3.46
N GLY A 61 -12.08 -12.23 3.41
CA GLY A 61 -12.66 -11.46 4.51
C GLY A 61 -12.84 -12.27 5.78
N PRO A 62 -13.54 -13.41 5.77
CA PRO A 62 -13.63 -14.31 6.91
C PRO A 62 -12.26 -14.79 7.39
N LEU A 63 -11.35 -15.17 6.48
CA LEU A 63 -9.98 -15.55 6.82
C LEU A 63 -9.25 -14.41 7.52
N LEU A 64 -9.32 -13.20 7.00
CA LEU A 64 -8.70 -12.03 7.63
C LEU A 64 -9.28 -11.80 9.04
N ARG A 65 -10.61 -11.82 9.20
CA ARG A 65 -11.28 -11.62 10.50
C ARG A 65 -10.96 -12.73 11.51
N SER A 66 -10.65 -13.94 11.06
CA SER A 66 -10.15 -15.00 11.94
C SER A 66 -8.75 -14.73 12.47
N GLN A 67 -7.91 -14.05 11.67
CA GLN A 67 -6.51 -13.77 12.00
C GLN A 67 -6.31 -12.45 12.75
N VAL A 68 -7.16 -11.43 12.50
CA VAL A 68 -7.05 -10.10 13.10
C VAL A 68 -8.40 -9.62 13.63
N ALA A 69 -8.38 -8.80 14.69
CA ALA A 69 -9.58 -8.12 15.18
C ALA A 69 -9.74 -6.79 14.41
N LEU A 70 -10.37 -6.87 13.23
CA LEU A 70 -10.57 -5.72 12.34
C LEU A 70 -11.74 -4.85 12.85
N ARG A 71 -11.49 -3.53 12.90
CA ARG A 71 -12.51 -2.50 13.11
C ARG A 71 -12.37 -1.42 12.06
N VAL A 72 -13.49 -0.96 11.51
CA VAL A 72 -13.56 0.05 10.45
C VAL A 72 -14.37 1.23 10.94
N PHE A 73 -13.91 2.45 10.65
CA PHE A 73 -14.52 3.71 11.03
C PHE A 73 -14.51 4.66 9.83
N GLY A 74 -15.45 5.61 9.77
CA GLY A 74 -15.48 6.64 8.74
C GLY A 74 -16.14 6.19 7.43
N LEU A 75 -16.92 5.09 7.43
CA LEU A 75 -17.64 4.64 6.24
C LEU A 75 -18.68 5.66 5.76
N GLU A 76 -19.17 6.50 6.65
CA GLU A 76 -20.10 7.60 6.36
C GLU A 76 -19.54 8.60 5.35
N HIS A 77 -18.22 8.82 5.31
CA HIS A 77 -17.57 9.68 4.32
C HIS A 77 -17.70 9.20 2.88
N LEU A 78 -18.03 7.91 2.70
CA LEU A 78 -18.22 7.32 1.38
C LEU A 78 -19.65 7.48 0.85
N LEU A 79 -20.61 7.90 1.69
CA LEU A 79 -22.02 7.99 1.31
C LEU A 79 -22.30 9.10 0.32
N ALA A 80 -21.53 10.18 0.36
CA ALA A 80 -21.67 11.36 -0.48
C ALA A 80 -20.81 11.31 -1.76
N ILE A 81 -20.21 10.16 -2.07
CA ILE A 81 -19.31 10.00 -3.21
C ILE A 81 -20.00 9.07 -4.22
N ASP A 82 -20.29 9.57 -5.39
CA ASP A 82 -20.94 8.82 -6.47
C ASP A 82 -19.95 8.39 -7.57
N ASP A 83 -18.87 9.16 -7.75
CA ASP A 83 -17.88 8.93 -8.80
C ASP A 83 -16.65 8.15 -8.31
N GLY A 84 -15.83 7.71 -9.27
CA GLY A 84 -14.56 7.04 -9.00
C GLY A 84 -13.58 7.96 -8.23
N VAL A 85 -12.93 7.42 -7.21
CA VAL A 85 -11.98 8.13 -6.35
C VAL A 85 -10.68 7.34 -6.19
N ILE A 86 -9.65 8.00 -5.67
CA ILE A 86 -8.41 7.34 -5.31
C ILE A 86 -8.33 7.16 -3.80
N PHE A 87 -8.53 5.95 -3.31
CA PHE A 87 -8.21 5.59 -1.93
C PHE A 87 -6.69 5.54 -1.76
N PHE A 88 -6.16 6.28 -0.83
CA PHE A 88 -4.74 6.25 -0.54
C PHE A 88 -4.48 6.00 0.95
N SER A 89 -3.46 5.20 1.24
CA SER A 89 -3.20 4.75 2.60
C SER A 89 -1.70 4.66 2.88
N ASN A 90 -1.35 4.65 4.18
CA ASN A 90 -0.04 4.18 4.63
C ASN A 90 0.12 2.68 4.33
N HIS A 91 1.37 2.23 4.17
CA HIS A 91 1.67 0.86 3.74
C HIS A 91 2.72 0.20 4.63
N SER A 92 2.28 -0.67 5.51
CA SER A 92 3.13 -1.31 6.52
C SER A 92 3.15 -2.84 6.47
N SER A 93 2.16 -3.44 5.79
CA SER A 93 1.96 -4.89 5.77
C SER A 93 1.53 -5.40 4.39
N HIS A 94 1.74 -6.67 4.11
CA HIS A 94 1.11 -7.35 2.97
C HIS A 94 -0.42 -7.43 3.11
N LEU A 95 -0.92 -7.33 4.34
CA LEU A 95 -2.37 -7.38 4.61
C LEU A 95 -3.08 -6.09 4.21
N ASP A 96 -2.39 -4.96 4.01
CA ASP A 96 -3.03 -3.65 3.86
C ASP A 96 -4.03 -3.60 2.70
N ALA A 97 -3.68 -4.18 1.55
CA ALA A 97 -4.60 -4.26 0.41
C ALA A 97 -5.84 -5.11 0.73
N THR A 98 -5.66 -6.28 1.35
CA THR A 98 -6.76 -7.14 1.77
C THR A 98 -7.62 -6.45 2.84
N ILE A 99 -6.98 -5.81 3.83
CA ILE A 99 -7.67 -5.07 4.89
C ILE A 99 -8.53 -3.97 4.26
N LEU A 100 -7.96 -3.17 3.36
CA LEU A 100 -8.68 -2.06 2.74
C LEU A 100 -9.83 -2.57 1.88
N MET A 101 -9.59 -3.52 0.99
CA MET A 101 -10.63 -4.08 0.11
C MET A 101 -11.78 -4.73 0.91
N THR A 102 -11.48 -5.44 2.00
CA THR A 102 -12.50 -6.05 2.84
C THR A 102 -13.16 -5.07 3.83
N ALA A 103 -12.59 -3.90 4.03
CA ALA A 103 -13.18 -2.81 4.82
C ALA A 103 -14.18 -1.98 4.01
N LEU A 104 -14.01 -1.92 2.69
CA LEU A 104 -14.93 -1.18 1.82
C LEU A 104 -16.29 -1.88 1.70
N PRO A 105 -17.40 -1.13 1.64
CA PRO A 105 -18.72 -1.65 1.27
C PRO A 105 -18.71 -2.33 -0.11
N GLU A 106 -19.62 -3.27 -0.35
CA GLU A 106 -19.69 -4.08 -1.56
C GLU A 106 -19.72 -3.22 -2.85
N ARG A 107 -20.50 -2.14 -2.87
CA ARG A 107 -20.56 -1.20 -4.00
C ARG A 107 -19.20 -0.68 -4.43
N TRP A 108 -18.28 -0.49 -3.46
CA TRP A 108 -16.91 -0.05 -3.72
C TRP A 108 -16.01 -1.22 -4.13
N GLN A 109 -16.20 -2.40 -3.53
CA GLN A 109 -15.45 -3.61 -3.91
C GLN A 109 -15.65 -3.98 -5.38
N GLU A 110 -16.85 -3.74 -5.92
CA GLU A 110 -17.21 -4.03 -7.32
C GLU A 110 -16.34 -3.27 -8.31
N LYS A 111 -16.15 -1.97 -8.08
CA LYS A 111 -15.47 -1.05 -9.00
C LYS A 111 -14.20 -0.44 -8.38
N THR A 112 -13.46 -1.19 -7.60
CA THR A 112 -12.17 -0.74 -7.08
C THR A 112 -11.05 -1.64 -7.58
N ALA A 113 -9.98 -1.03 -8.09
CA ALA A 113 -8.77 -1.68 -8.57
C ALA A 113 -7.56 -1.29 -7.72
N VAL A 114 -6.75 -2.26 -7.32
CA VAL A 114 -5.55 -2.04 -6.50
C VAL A 114 -4.32 -1.90 -7.39
N GLY A 115 -3.58 -0.83 -7.22
CA GLY A 115 -2.29 -0.66 -7.87
C GLY A 115 -1.24 -1.57 -7.22
N ALA A 116 -0.80 -2.60 -7.93
CA ALA A 116 0.15 -3.59 -7.42
C ALA A 116 1.49 -3.55 -8.14
N ALA A 117 2.57 -3.74 -7.37
CA ALA A 117 3.93 -3.70 -7.90
C ALA A 117 4.17 -4.82 -8.93
N ARG A 118 4.54 -4.43 -10.17
CA ARG A 118 4.76 -5.34 -11.29
C ARG A 118 5.84 -6.37 -10.98
N ASP A 119 6.95 -5.93 -10.44
CA ASP A 119 8.13 -6.71 -10.10
C ASP A 119 7.92 -7.77 -9.01
N TYR A 120 6.77 -7.74 -8.33
CA TYR A 120 6.48 -8.65 -7.21
C TYR A 120 5.22 -9.49 -7.43
N PHE A 121 4.16 -8.92 -7.99
CA PHE A 121 2.87 -9.59 -8.14
C PHE A 121 2.63 -10.14 -9.54
N PHE A 122 3.38 -9.68 -10.52
CA PHE A 122 3.20 -10.04 -11.93
C PHE A 122 4.45 -10.70 -12.53
N ASP A 123 5.26 -11.33 -11.69
CA ASP A 123 6.45 -12.08 -12.11
C ASP A 123 6.11 -13.50 -12.62
N VAL A 124 5.01 -14.10 -12.10
CA VAL A 124 4.50 -15.40 -12.53
C VAL A 124 2.97 -15.35 -12.75
N TRP A 125 2.50 -16.08 -13.77
CA TRP A 125 1.12 -16.02 -14.27
C TRP A 125 0.04 -16.29 -13.19
N TRP A 126 0.22 -17.29 -12.33
CA TRP A 126 -0.79 -17.65 -11.32
C TRP A 126 -0.92 -16.59 -10.24
N ARG A 127 0.20 -15.96 -9.84
CA ARG A 127 0.21 -14.86 -8.89
C ARG A 127 -0.43 -13.62 -9.48
N ALA A 128 -0.08 -13.30 -10.73
CA ALA A 128 -0.69 -12.22 -11.49
C ALA A 128 -2.20 -12.41 -11.62
N SER A 129 -2.65 -13.62 -11.98
CA SER A 129 -4.07 -13.95 -12.14
C SER A 129 -4.83 -13.85 -10.83
N PHE A 130 -4.30 -14.42 -9.74
CA PHE A 130 -4.93 -14.32 -8.42
C PHE A 130 -5.02 -12.86 -7.95
N THR A 131 -3.94 -12.09 -8.08
CA THR A 131 -3.89 -10.69 -7.67
C THR A 131 -4.86 -9.84 -8.50
N ALA A 132 -4.90 -10.04 -9.81
CA ALA A 132 -5.84 -9.37 -10.69
C ALA A 132 -7.30 -9.70 -10.31
N LEU A 133 -7.62 -10.97 -10.07
CA LEU A 133 -8.97 -11.40 -9.74
C LEU A 133 -9.40 -10.92 -8.35
N ALA A 134 -8.58 -11.16 -7.32
CA ALA A 134 -8.94 -10.86 -5.93
C ALA A 134 -9.04 -9.35 -5.65
N TYR A 135 -8.26 -8.53 -6.35
CA TYR A 135 -8.17 -7.09 -6.08
C TYR A 135 -8.48 -6.20 -7.28
N GLY A 136 -8.92 -6.76 -8.42
CA GLY A 136 -9.04 -5.98 -9.66
C GLY A 136 -7.71 -5.39 -10.11
N ALA A 137 -6.58 -5.94 -9.62
CA ALA A 137 -5.30 -5.28 -9.62
C ALA A 137 -4.76 -4.98 -11.03
N PHE A 138 -4.08 -3.84 -11.14
CA PHE A 138 -3.33 -3.45 -12.33
C PHE A 138 -1.84 -3.25 -11.97
N PRO A 139 -0.93 -3.55 -12.92
CA PRO A 139 0.49 -3.48 -12.64
C PRO A 139 0.99 -2.03 -12.57
N ILE A 140 1.70 -1.70 -11.48
CA ILE A 140 2.46 -0.45 -11.33
C ILE A 140 3.94 -0.75 -11.54
N ASP A 141 4.52 -0.21 -12.62
CA ASP A 141 5.94 -0.27 -12.87
C ASP A 141 6.66 0.85 -12.11
N ARG A 142 7.52 0.46 -11.18
CA ARG A 142 8.28 1.40 -10.34
C ARG A 142 9.56 1.90 -11.00
N SER A 143 10.03 1.23 -12.04
CA SER A 143 11.32 1.45 -12.71
C SER A 143 11.21 2.31 -13.96
N ARG A 144 10.13 2.18 -14.70
CA ARG A 144 9.89 2.92 -15.96
C ARG A 144 9.06 4.17 -15.67
N GLY A 145 9.71 5.27 -15.29
CA GLY A 145 9.21 6.65 -15.28
C GLY A 145 7.72 6.91 -15.52
N GLY A 146 6.87 6.41 -14.67
CA GLY A 146 5.49 6.85 -14.37
C GLY A 146 4.44 6.98 -15.48
N ARG A 147 4.77 7.24 -16.73
CA ARG A 147 3.77 7.58 -17.78
C ARG A 147 2.78 6.46 -18.06
N HIS A 148 3.27 5.24 -18.24
CA HIS A 148 2.40 4.08 -18.56
C HIS A 148 1.45 3.71 -17.42
N VAL A 149 1.91 3.88 -16.18
CA VAL A 149 1.11 3.64 -14.96
C VAL A 149 0.00 4.69 -14.86
N VAL A 150 0.34 5.95 -15.13
CA VAL A 150 -0.62 7.06 -15.11
C VAL A 150 -1.70 6.85 -16.18
N THR A 151 -1.32 6.42 -17.39
CA THR A 151 -2.28 6.16 -18.48
C THR A 151 -3.28 5.07 -18.08
N LYS A 152 -2.82 3.90 -17.60
CA LYS A 152 -3.74 2.81 -17.22
C LYS A 152 -4.61 3.17 -16.01
N ALA A 153 -4.03 3.88 -15.03
CA ALA A 153 -4.78 4.36 -13.87
C ALA A 153 -5.86 5.37 -14.30
N ARG A 154 -5.54 6.26 -15.24
CA ARG A 154 -6.48 7.22 -15.79
C ARG A 154 -7.62 6.55 -16.57
N GLU A 155 -7.30 5.60 -17.46
CA GLU A 155 -8.33 4.81 -18.16
C GLU A 155 -9.35 4.19 -17.18
N LEU A 156 -8.86 3.61 -16.08
CA LEU A 156 -9.73 3.02 -15.06
C LEU A 156 -10.62 4.07 -14.36
N LEU A 157 -10.07 5.25 -14.05
CA LEU A 157 -10.84 6.34 -13.45
C LEU A 157 -11.89 6.89 -14.43
N ASP A 158 -11.52 7.05 -15.71
CA ASP A 158 -12.43 7.50 -16.77
C ASP A 158 -13.58 6.48 -17.00
N ASP A 159 -13.32 5.18 -16.78
CA ASP A 159 -14.33 4.11 -16.79
C ASP A 159 -15.14 4.02 -15.48
N GLY A 160 -14.97 4.97 -14.55
CA GLY A 160 -15.68 5.05 -13.28
C GLY A 160 -15.19 4.04 -12.22
N TRP A 161 -13.97 3.50 -12.37
CA TRP A 161 -13.33 2.70 -11.34
C TRP A 161 -12.69 3.58 -10.27
N SER A 162 -12.76 3.13 -9.03
CA SER A 162 -11.92 3.67 -7.97
C SER A 162 -10.58 2.94 -7.90
N LEU A 163 -9.57 3.62 -7.41
CA LEU A 163 -8.25 3.02 -7.27
C LEU A 163 -7.80 2.97 -5.81
N VAL A 164 -7.11 1.91 -5.43
CA VAL A 164 -6.36 1.84 -4.17
C VAL A 164 -4.88 1.99 -4.49
N VAL A 165 -4.26 2.99 -3.90
CA VAL A 165 -2.85 3.31 -4.10
C VAL A 165 -2.15 3.49 -2.75
N PHE A 166 -0.92 3.00 -2.66
CA PHE A 166 -0.04 3.26 -1.53
C PHE A 166 1.06 4.24 -1.95
N PRO A 167 0.93 5.54 -1.63
CA PRO A 167 1.83 6.58 -2.15
C PRO A 167 3.29 6.43 -1.69
N GLU A 168 3.53 5.63 -0.66
CA GLU A 168 4.89 5.29 -0.20
C GLU A 168 5.70 4.51 -1.27
N GLY A 169 5.02 3.82 -2.19
CA GLY A 169 5.60 3.01 -3.26
C GLY A 169 6.26 1.72 -2.80
N THR A 170 6.41 1.49 -1.51
CA THR A 170 6.91 0.24 -0.91
C THR A 170 6.51 0.18 0.55
N ARG A 171 6.37 -1.04 1.09
CA ARG A 171 6.03 -1.24 2.50
C ARG A 171 7.09 -0.66 3.43
N SER A 172 6.61 -0.10 4.53
CA SER A 172 7.44 0.36 5.63
C SER A 172 8.22 -0.80 6.26
N PRO A 173 9.50 -0.63 6.58
CA PRO A 173 10.29 -1.65 7.28
C PRO A 173 10.08 -1.65 8.79
N ASP A 174 9.54 -0.57 9.35
CA ASP A 174 9.48 -0.27 10.78
C ASP A 174 8.05 -0.01 11.30
N GLY A 175 7.06 -0.05 10.42
CA GLY A 175 5.65 0.17 10.77
C GLY A 175 5.20 1.63 10.79
N HIS A 176 6.12 2.58 10.56
CA HIS A 176 5.78 4.00 10.40
C HIS A 176 5.59 4.34 8.93
N THR A 177 4.78 5.35 8.65
CA THR A 177 4.54 5.81 7.29
C THR A 177 5.82 6.38 6.67
N LYS A 178 6.08 6.05 5.43
CA LYS A 178 7.15 6.67 4.63
C LYS A 178 6.64 7.95 3.95
N ARG A 179 7.57 8.75 3.46
CA ARG A 179 7.21 9.92 2.65
C ARG A 179 6.39 9.49 1.43
N PHE A 180 5.29 10.18 1.21
CA PHE A 180 4.45 9.98 0.05
C PHE A 180 5.13 10.53 -1.20
N ARG A 181 5.08 9.75 -2.28
CA ARG A 181 5.52 10.18 -3.61
C ARG A 181 4.40 10.99 -4.27
N HIS A 182 4.77 11.92 -5.10
CA HIS A 182 3.83 12.85 -5.76
C HIS A 182 2.96 12.21 -6.85
N GLY A 183 3.21 10.95 -7.22
CA GLY A 183 2.50 10.29 -8.32
C GLY A 183 0.98 10.18 -8.11
N THR A 184 0.53 9.92 -6.89
CA THR A 184 -0.91 9.86 -6.58
C THR A 184 -1.56 11.23 -6.66
N ALA A 185 -0.94 12.25 -6.08
CA ALA A 185 -1.42 13.63 -6.16
C ALA A 185 -1.49 14.14 -7.61
N ARG A 186 -0.46 13.83 -8.40
CA ARG A 186 -0.44 14.15 -9.82
C ARG A 186 -1.60 13.48 -10.57
N LEU A 187 -1.86 12.19 -10.30
CA LEU A 187 -2.97 11.46 -10.92
C LEU A 187 -4.32 12.08 -10.57
N CYS A 188 -4.54 12.47 -9.29
CA CYS A 188 -5.77 13.15 -8.87
C CYS A 188 -5.98 14.48 -9.61
N ILE A 189 -4.92 15.29 -9.73
CA ILE A 189 -4.99 16.58 -10.42
C ILE A 189 -5.26 16.38 -11.92
N GLU A 190 -4.54 15.46 -12.57
CA GLU A 190 -4.68 15.22 -14.02
C GLU A 190 -6.03 14.56 -14.38
N ALA A 191 -6.60 13.75 -13.51
CA ALA A 191 -7.88 13.09 -13.71
C ALA A 191 -9.07 13.90 -13.17
N GLY A 192 -8.84 14.95 -12.38
CA GLY A 192 -9.90 15.74 -11.75
C GLY A 192 -10.72 14.98 -10.69
N VAL A 193 -10.15 13.94 -10.08
CA VAL A 193 -10.83 13.06 -9.12
C VAL A 193 -10.42 13.32 -7.67
N GLY A 194 -11.34 13.03 -6.75
CA GLY A 194 -11.09 13.11 -5.33
C GLY A 194 -10.15 12.01 -4.81
N ALA A 195 -9.43 12.31 -3.74
CA ALA A 195 -8.58 11.38 -3.00
C ALA A 195 -9.17 11.12 -1.61
N VAL A 196 -9.42 9.86 -1.26
CA VAL A 196 -9.97 9.45 0.05
C VAL A 196 -8.83 8.93 0.92
N PRO A 197 -8.49 9.61 2.03
CA PRO A 197 -7.45 9.16 2.94
C PRO A 197 -7.92 7.95 3.75
N VAL A 198 -7.03 6.98 3.91
CA VAL A 198 -7.26 5.80 4.75
C VAL A 198 -6.07 5.61 5.69
N GLY A 199 -6.31 5.62 6.98
CA GLY A 199 -5.33 5.30 8.01
C GLY A 199 -5.47 3.84 8.45
N ILE A 200 -4.43 3.02 8.23
CA ILE A 200 -4.38 1.62 8.68
C ILE A 200 -3.39 1.50 9.84
N ARG A 201 -3.87 1.07 11.00
CA ARG A 201 -3.05 0.84 12.18
C ARG A 201 -3.19 -0.60 12.69
N GLY A 202 -2.08 -1.19 13.13
CA GLY A 202 -2.05 -2.57 13.63
C GLY A 202 -1.64 -3.61 12.60
N ALA A 203 -1.69 -3.30 11.32
CA ALA A 203 -1.32 -4.23 10.25
C ALA A 203 0.16 -4.66 10.33
N TYR A 204 1.06 -3.74 10.69
CA TYR A 204 2.47 -4.06 10.92
C TYR A 204 2.67 -5.01 12.09
N GLN A 205 1.96 -4.79 13.21
CA GLN A 205 2.01 -5.68 14.36
C GLN A 205 1.46 -7.07 14.03
N ALA A 206 0.41 -7.12 13.21
CA ALA A 206 -0.19 -8.38 12.77
C ALA A 206 0.73 -9.15 11.83
N MET A 207 1.29 -8.49 10.82
CA MET A 207 2.15 -9.11 9.82
C MET A 207 3.21 -8.14 9.29
N PRO A 208 4.36 -7.98 9.99
CA PRO A 208 5.44 -7.10 9.57
C PRO A 208 6.10 -7.57 8.26
N LYS A 209 6.84 -6.68 7.62
CA LYS A 209 7.65 -7.01 6.45
C LYS A 209 8.59 -8.18 6.76
N GLY A 210 8.61 -9.20 5.89
CA GLY A 210 9.41 -10.42 6.08
C GLY A 210 8.61 -11.61 6.65
N ARG A 211 7.41 -11.39 7.18
CA ARG A 211 6.47 -12.48 7.49
C ARG A 211 5.48 -12.64 6.35
N TRP A 212 5.08 -13.86 6.13
CA TRP A 212 4.08 -14.22 5.10
C TRP A 212 2.75 -14.71 5.68
N TRP A 213 2.66 -14.84 7.04
CA TRP A 213 1.46 -15.19 7.77
C TRP A 213 1.28 -14.31 9.01
N PRO A 214 0.05 -13.93 9.38
CA PRO A 214 -0.24 -13.13 10.56
C PRO A 214 0.24 -13.78 11.86
N ARG A 215 0.50 -12.96 12.87
CA ARG A 215 0.76 -13.44 14.22
C ARG A 215 -0.51 -13.98 14.83
N SER A 216 -0.39 -15.07 15.62
CA SER A 216 -1.50 -15.62 16.41
C SER A 216 -2.03 -14.61 17.44
N GLY A 217 -3.23 -14.89 17.97
CA GLY A 217 -3.84 -14.08 19.03
C GLY A 217 -4.73 -12.95 18.53
N ARG A 218 -5.06 -12.90 17.23
CA ARG A 218 -5.96 -11.91 16.62
C ARG A 218 -5.59 -10.47 17.01
N PRO A 219 -4.39 -9.99 16.62
CA PRO A 219 -3.98 -8.62 16.93
C PRO A 219 -5.01 -7.62 16.39
N PRO A 220 -5.28 -6.53 17.13
CA PRO A 220 -6.23 -5.51 16.68
C PRO A 220 -5.69 -4.76 15.47
N VAL A 221 -6.55 -4.59 14.46
CA VAL A 221 -6.30 -3.77 13.29
C VAL A 221 -7.44 -2.78 13.15
N ARG A 222 -7.12 -1.52 12.95
CA ARG A 222 -8.09 -0.45 12.79
C ARG A 222 -7.88 0.24 11.46
N VAL A 223 -8.99 0.49 10.78
CA VAL A 223 -9.06 1.25 9.52
C VAL A 223 -9.91 2.46 9.78
N ARG A 224 -9.39 3.64 9.44
CA ARG A 224 -10.13 4.90 9.47
C ARG A 224 -10.15 5.48 8.07
N ILE A 225 -11.34 5.74 7.57
CA ILE A 225 -11.59 6.38 6.28
C ILE A 225 -11.95 7.84 6.57
N GLY A 226 -11.23 8.77 5.96
CA GLY A 226 -11.48 10.19 6.13
C GLY A 226 -12.32 10.79 5.00
N ALA A 227 -12.66 12.06 5.14
CA ALA A 227 -13.36 12.82 4.12
C ALA A 227 -12.51 12.94 2.85
N PRO A 228 -13.15 12.93 1.65
CA PRO A 228 -12.45 13.07 0.39
C PRO A 228 -11.77 14.45 0.28
N LEU A 229 -10.57 14.44 -0.26
CA LEU A 229 -9.80 15.64 -0.60
C LEU A 229 -9.88 15.86 -2.10
N PHE A 230 -10.20 17.08 -2.51
CA PHE A 230 -10.17 17.46 -3.91
C PHE A 230 -8.98 18.41 -4.16
N PRO A 231 -8.27 18.26 -5.30
CA PRO A 231 -7.26 19.23 -5.70
C PRO A 231 -7.91 20.61 -5.88
N ALA A 232 -7.26 21.66 -5.36
CA ALA A 232 -7.69 23.04 -5.62
C ALA A 232 -7.22 23.47 -7.02
N GLU A 233 -7.89 24.47 -7.59
CA GLU A 233 -7.48 25.05 -8.87
C GLU A 233 -6.06 25.61 -8.76
N GLY A 234 -5.18 25.21 -9.70
CA GLY A 234 -3.77 25.60 -9.70
C GLY A 234 -2.91 24.99 -8.59
N GLU A 235 -3.45 24.07 -7.78
CA GLU A 235 -2.67 23.41 -6.73
C GLU A 235 -1.55 22.54 -7.30
N THR A 236 -0.34 22.70 -6.78
CA THR A 236 0.79 21.86 -7.20
C THR A 236 0.68 20.46 -6.61
N HIS A 237 1.21 19.46 -7.31
CA HIS A 237 1.25 18.09 -6.82
C HIS A 237 2.03 17.94 -5.50
N GLN A 238 2.99 18.81 -5.21
CA GLN A 238 3.69 18.86 -3.93
C GLN A 238 2.76 19.30 -2.79
N ALA A 239 2.02 20.41 -3.01
CA ALA A 239 1.08 20.94 -2.03
C ALA A 239 -0.02 19.90 -1.73
N PHE A 240 -0.62 19.33 -2.76
CA PHE A 240 -1.65 18.32 -2.60
C PHE A 240 -1.12 17.05 -1.90
N THR A 241 0.13 16.60 -2.21
CA THR A 241 0.78 15.51 -1.46
C THR A 241 0.96 15.85 0.02
N GLY A 242 1.25 17.11 0.33
CA GLY A 242 1.33 17.60 1.72
C GLY A 242 -0.01 17.41 2.45
N ARG A 243 -1.11 17.86 1.83
CA ARG A 243 -2.48 17.69 2.37
C ARG A 243 -2.86 16.22 2.53
N MET A 244 -2.55 15.38 1.55
CA MET A 244 -2.75 13.93 1.63
C MET A 244 -1.98 13.32 2.80
N THR A 245 -0.71 13.71 3.00
CA THR A 245 0.10 13.21 4.12
C THR A 245 -0.48 13.64 5.46
N GLN A 246 -0.91 14.89 5.56
CA GLN A 246 -1.53 15.45 6.76
C GLN A 246 -2.83 14.71 7.10
N ALA A 247 -3.70 14.46 6.13
CA ALA A 247 -4.95 13.74 6.35
C ALA A 247 -4.73 12.32 6.90
N VAL A 248 -3.75 11.58 6.37
CA VAL A 248 -3.41 10.25 6.93
C VAL A 248 -2.81 10.37 8.32
N ALA A 249 -1.99 11.41 8.60
CA ALA A 249 -1.43 11.65 9.93
C ALA A 249 -2.54 11.90 10.97
N GLU A 250 -3.55 12.69 10.63
CA GLU A 250 -4.71 12.98 11.47
C GLU A 250 -5.52 11.72 11.79
N LEU A 251 -5.81 10.89 10.78
CA LEU A 251 -6.51 9.61 11.00
C LEU A 251 -5.72 8.65 11.90
N LEU A 252 -4.40 8.63 11.79
CA LEU A 252 -3.53 7.82 12.63
C LEU A 252 -3.43 8.39 14.06
N ASP A 253 -3.47 9.72 14.23
CA ASP A 253 -3.50 10.37 15.53
C ASP A 253 -4.84 10.17 16.23
N GLU A 254 -5.95 10.32 15.50
CA GLU A 254 -7.29 10.03 16.00
C GLU A 254 -7.42 8.60 16.53
N ASP A 255 -6.76 7.63 15.90
CA ASP A 255 -6.75 6.25 16.39
C ASP A 255 -5.91 6.09 17.68
N ARG A 256 -4.91 6.93 17.90
CA ARG A 256 -4.06 6.94 19.11
C ARG A 256 -4.71 7.67 20.29
N THR A 257 -5.49 8.69 19.99
CA THR A 257 -6.13 9.59 20.94
C THR A 257 -7.66 9.46 20.88
N THR A 258 -8.34 10.58 20.71
CA THR A 258 -9.77 10.66 20.45
C THR A 258 -9.99 11.54 19.23
N TRP A 259 -11.16 11.46 18.61
CA TRP A 259 -11.55 12.38 17.53
C TRP A 259 -11.37 13.84 17.94
N TRP A 260 -11.81 14.19 19.15
CA TRP A 260 -11.74 15.56 19.66
C TRP A 260 -10.30 16.05 19.87
N GLU A 261 -9.45 15.24 20.48
CA GLU A 261 -8.03 15.58 20.66
C GLU A 261 -7.28 15.70 19.35
N SER A 262 -7.54 14.81 18.40
CA SER A 262 -6.93 14.87 17.08
C SER A 262 -7.36 16.13 16.32
N LEU A 263 -8.65 16.49 16.36
CA LEU A 263 -9.16 17.70 15.76
C LEU A 263 -8.52 18.96 16.36
N GLN A 264 -8.42 19.04 17.69
CA GLN A 264 -7.75 20.17 18.35
C GLN A 264 -6.27 20.30 17.96
N ARG A 265 -5.57 19.19 17.84
CA ARG A 265 -4.17 19.17 17.36
C ARG A 265 -4.06 19.60 15.91
N ALA A 266 -4.95 19.16 15.07
CA ALA A 266 -4.99 19.55 13.66
C ALA A 266 -5.18 21.06 13.52
N GLU A 267 -6.13 21.65 14.25
CA GLU A 267 -6.39 23.10 14.26
C GLU A 267 -5.19 23.93 14.75
N ARG A 268 -4.41 23.39 15.70
CA ARG A 268 -3.19 24.03 16.22
C ARG A 268 -1.95 23.74 15.37
N GLY A 269 -2.04 22.90 14.34
CA GLY A 269 -0.87 22.45 13.58
C GLY A 269 0.06 21.52 14.36
N GLU A 270 -0.44 20.85 15.40
CA GLU A 270 0.31 20.00 16.33
C GLU A 270 0.13 18.51 16.01
N THR A 271 -0.50 18.15 14.90
CA THR A 271 -0.64 16.74 14.50
C THR A 271 0.73 16.07 14.37
N PRO A 272 0.99 14.97 15.09
CA PRO A 272 2.28 14.32 15.02
C PRO A 272 2.58 13.80 13.61
N PRO A 273 3.79 14.01 13.09
CA PRO A 273 4.14 13.50 11.77
C PRO A 273 4.06 11.97 11.73
N PRO A 274 3.55 11.38 10.65
CA PRO A 274 3.32 9.94 10.57
C PRO A 274 4.61 9.11 10.41
N TYR A 275 5.77 9.77 10.26
CA TYR A 275 7.07 9.16 9.95
C TYR A 275 7.76 8.47 11.14
N GLY A 276 7.11 8.47 12.30
CA GLY A 276 7.70 7.94 13.53
C GLY A 276 8.74 8.88 14.16
N PRO A 277 9.29 8.49 15.31
CA PRO A 277 10.22 9.31 16.06
C PRO A 277 11.53 9.51 15.31
N SER A 278 12.18 10.64 15.56
CA SER A 278 13.56 10.87 15.17
C SER A 278 14.46 9.94 15.99
N GLY A 279 15.33 9.18 15.32
CA GLY A 279 16.25 8.30 16.04
C GLY A 279 16.68 7.07 15.23
N PRO A 280 17.46 6.18 15.85
CA PRO A 280 17.98 4.99 15.19
C PRO A 280 16.84 4.04 14.78
N GLU A 281 17.06 3.27 13.71
CA GLU A 281 16.07 2.36 13.13
C GLU A 281 15.49 1.33 14.11
N TRP A 282 16.32 0.85 15.06
CA TRP A 282 15.86 -0.11 16.06
C TRP A 282 14.75 0.47 16.95
N ARG A 283 14.86 1.76 17.33
CA ARG A 283 13.82 2.45 18.12
C ARG A 283 12.52 2.57 17.37
N LYS A 284 12.58 2.93 16.10
CA LYS A 284 11.40 2.98 15.23
C LYS A 284 10.72 1.62 15.12
N ARG A 285 11.51 0.56 14.90
CA ARG A 285 10.98 -0.82 14.82
C ARG A 285 10.35 -1.25 16.15
N TRP A 286 10.97 -0.92 17.27
CA TRP A 286 10.45 -1.23 18.60
C TRP A 286 9.11 -0.52 18.84
N GLU A 287 9.02 0.78 18.60
CA GLU A 287 7.77 1.53 18.74
C GLU A 287 6.69 1.04 17.77
N GLY A 288 7.03 0.79 16.52
CA GLY A 288 6.12 0.22 15.51
C GLY A 288 5.62 -1.17 15.88
N SER A 289 6.35 -1.95 16.66
CA SER A 289 5.97 -3.30 17.10
C SER A 289 5.14 -3.34 18.38
N ARG A 290 4.99 -2.21 19.10
CA ARG A 290 4.18 -2.17 20.33
C ARG A 290 2.72 -2.53 20.05
N PRO A 291 2.11 -3.35 20.90
CA PRO A 291 0.71 -3.70 20.75
C PRO A 291 -0.18 -2.46 20.78
N ILE A 292 -1.24 -2.45 19.98
CA ILE A 292 -2.28 -1.45 20.10
C ILE A 292 -3.06 -1.75 21.38
N GLU A 293 -3.12 -0.78 22.27
CA GLU A 293 -3.91 -0.92 23.49
C GLU A 293 -5.37 -1.16 23.13
N ARG A 294 -5.97 -2.21 23.73
CA ARG A 294 -7.41 -2.42 23.65
C ARG A 294 -8.07 -1.30 24.42
N ARG A 295 -8.72 -0.36 23.75
CA ARG A 295 -9.59 0.63 24.41
C ARG A 295 -10.63 -0.14 25.22
N GLY A 296 -10.48 -0.19 26.55
CA GLY A 296 -11.38 -0.92 27.44
C GLY A 296 -10.77 -1.27 28.80
N SER A 297 -9.48 -1.08 29.02
CA SER A 297 -8.85 -1.28 30.34
C SER A 297 -8.17 -0.02 30.90
N ARG A 298 -8.81 1.14 30.83
CA ARG A 298 -8.50 2.13 31.85
C ARG A 298 -9.09 1.55 33.16
N LYS A 299 -8.25 0.94 33.97
CA LYS A 299 -8.55 0.80 35.39
C LYS A 299 -8.65 2.23 35.89
N THR A 300 -9.85 2.75 36.10
CA THR A 300 -10.08 3.87 36.98
C THR A 300 -9.57 3.41 38.35
N TRP A 301 -8.46 3.95 38.77
CA TRP A 301 -8.04 3.85 40.15
C TRP A 301 -9.02 4.75 40.93
N GLU A 302 -9.91 4.14 41.70
CA GLU A 302 -10.59 4.78 42.80
C GLU A 302 -9.58 5.13 43.90
#